data_0a27b2f13c72354d1cc5891ed6b3a9cd
#
_entry.id   0a27b2f13c72354d1cc5891ed6b3a9cd
#
_cell.length_a   1.000
_cell.length_b   1.000
_cell.length_c   1.000
_cell.angle_alpha   90.00
_cell.angle_beta   90.00
_cell.angle_gamma   90.00
#
_symmetry.space_group_name_H-M   'P 1'
#
loop_
_entity.id
_entity.type
_entity.pdbx_description
1 polymer ?
#
loop_
_entity_poly.entity_id
_entity_poly.type
_entity_poly.pdbx_seq_one_letter_code
_entity_poly.pdbx_strand_id
1 'polypeptide(L)'
;MDTLRKLFTRLGFLNVETFLTNGNVIFDTAPVGIIGPLEAQIERFLMKSLEAEGINVFIRTPQELLGILASVPFRPEDVRNDENHLFVVLLSEEPDERTAKQLKIRRTEVDELRLSGKEIYWLRRPSREQVPPPLLSEILDAPATVRSFHTIARIVAKCTPQIADDGAPLGIIQSVQSRP
;
A
#
# COMPACT_ATOMS: atom_id res chain seq x y z
N MET A 1 6.14 17.20 -0.31
CA MET A 1 5.10 16.71 -1.25
C MET A 1 5.25 17.30 -2.64
N ASP A 2 5.49 18.60 -2.81
CA ASP A 2 5.72 19.22 -4.14
C ASP A 2 6.89 18.61 -4.92
N THR A 3 7.93 18.17 -4.23
CA THR A 3 9.08 17.50 -4.85
C THR A 3 8.66 16.21 -5.55
N LEU A 4 7.88 15.35 -4.89
CA LEU A 4 7.38 14.10 -5.49
C LEU A 4 6.51 14.38 -6.73
N ARG A 5 5.58 15.34 -6.65
CA ARG A 5 4.76 15.73 -7.79
C ARG A 5 5.61 16.13 -8.98
N LYS A 6 6.63 16.99 -8.77
CA LYS A 6 7.55 17.43 -9.83
C LYS A 6 8.34 16.27 -10.43
N LEU A 7 8.79 15.32 -9.60
CA LEU A 7 9.56 14.16 -10.06
C LEU A 7 8.70 13.22 -10.91
N PHE A 8 7.45 12.94 -10.49
CA PHE A 8 6.53 12.13 -11.27
C PHE A 8 6.14 12.81 -12.61
N THR A 9 5.92 14.11 -12.61
CA THR A 9 5.69 14.87 -13.86
C THR A 9 6.92 14.80 -14.80
N ARG A 10 8.15 14.83 -14.25
CA ARG A 10 9.39 14.67 -15.04
C ARG A 10 9.54 13.26 -15.62
N LEU A 11 8.97 12.24 -15.00
CA LEU A 11 8.88 10.88 -15.55
C LEU A 11 7.86 10.75 -16.71
N GLY A 12 7.10 11.81 -16.99
CA GLY A 12 6.12 11.83 -18.07
C GLY A 12 4.71 11.41 -17.65
N PHE A 13 4.46 11.24 -16.34
CA PHE A 13 3.12 10.93 -15.85
C PHE A 13 2.21 12.17 -15.90
N LEU A 14 0.92 11.93 -16.15
CA LEU A 14 -0.10 12.96 -16.27
C LEU A 14 -0.92 13.05 -14.98
N ASN A 15 -1.64 14.16 -14.80
CA ASN A 15 -2.57 14.40 -13.69
C ASN A 15 -1.99 14.06 -12.30
N VAL A 16 -0.69 14.33 -12.13
CA VAL A 16 0.04 13.97 -10.91
C VAL A 16 -0.45 14.76 -9.71
N GLU A 17 -0.97 14.09 -8.72
CA GLU A 17 -1.42 14.66 -7.45
C GLU A 17 -0.79 13.91 -6.27
N THR A 18 -0.29 14.65 -5.29
CA THR A 18 0.14 14.06 -4.01
C THR A 18 -1.01 14.09 -3.03
N PHE A 19 -1.28 12.97 -2.39
CA PHE A 19 -2.42 12.80 -1.50
C PHE A 19 -2.00 12.39 -0.09
N LEU A 20 -2.38 13.17 0.91
CA LEU A 20 -1.94 13.04 2.30
C LEU A 20 -0.41 13.20 2.45
N THR A 21 0.08 13.16 3.68
CA THR A 21 1.52 13.42 3.96
C THR A 21 2.42 12.21 3.81
N ASN A 22 1.85 11.02 3.59
CA ASN A 22 2.56 9.73 3.69
C ASN A 22 3.11 9.20 2.36
N GLY A 23 3.46 10.08 1.42
CA GLY A 23 4.09 9.66 0.16
C GLY A 23 3.14 9.01 -0.84
N ASN A 24 1.83 9.22 -0.73
CA ASN A 24 0.90 8.74 -1.74
C ASN A 24 0.87 9.70 -2.93
N VAL A 25 0.97 9.14 -4.13
CA VAL A 25 0.91 9.89 -5.40
C VAL A 25 -0.16 9.22 -6.27
N ILE A 26 -1.09 10.02 -6.77
CA ILE A 26 -2.10 9.61 -7.75
C ILE A 26 -1.62 10.17 -9.09
N PHE A 27 -1.62 9.37 -10.13
CA PHE A 27 -1.20 9.79 -11.45
C PHE A 27 -1.78 8.91 -12.56
N ASP A 28 -1.84 9.46 -13.75
CA ASP A 28 -2.20 8.73 -14.96
C ASP A 28 -0.94 8.33 -15.71
N THR A 29 -0.96 7.12 -16.25
CA THR A 29 0.08 6.61 -17.14
C THR A 29 -0.56 6.12 -18.42
N ALA A 30 0.22 6.10 -19.52
CA ALA A 30 -0.19 5.37 -20.71
C ALA A 30 -0.41 3.89 -20.35
N PRO A 31 -1.23 3.14 -21.10
CA PRO A 31 -1.48 1.73 -20.85
C PRO A 31 -0.16 0.97 -20.66
N VAL A 32 0.09 0.50 -19.46
CA VAL A 32 1.34 -0.22 -19.11
C VAL A 32 0.99 -1.69 -19.01
N GLY A 33 1.62 -2.52 -19.84
CA GLY A 33 1.35 -3.95 -19.87
C GLY A 33 1.78 -4.69 -18.60
N ILE A 34 2.76 -4.16 -17.83
CA ILE A 34 3.32 -4.83 -16.67
C ILE A 34 3.68 -3.77 -15.59
N ILE A 35 3.13 -3.90 -14.39
CA ILE A 35 3.32 -2.95 -13.28
C ILE A 35 4.72 -3.06 -12.64
N GLY A 36 5.24 -4.27 -12.43
CA GLY A 36 6.52 -4.47 -11.75
C GLY A 36 7.73 -3.73 -12.37
N PRO A 37 7.94 -3.76 -13.70
CA PRO A 37 8.96 -2.94 -14.34
C PRO A 37 8.78 -1.44 -14.13
N LEU A 38 7.54 -0.96 -14.00
CA LEU A 38 7.24 0.45 -13.75
C LEU A 38 7.64 0.85 -12.33
N GLU A 39 7.36 0.01 -11.33
CA GLU A 39 7.80 0.23 -9.95
C GLU A 39 9.32 0.40 -9.90
N ALA A 40 10.07 -0.56 -10.46
CA ALA A 40 11.53 -0.52 -10.51
C ALA A 40 12.10 0.70 -11.28
N GLN A 41 11.40 1.16 -12.31
CA GLN A 41 11.79 2.36 -13.05
C GLN A 41 11.64 3.62 -12.20
N ILE A 42 10.51 3.75 -11.51
CA ILE A 42 10.22 4.89 -10.63
C ILE A 42 11.21 4.89 -9.46
N GLU A 43 11.44 3.75 -8.82
CA GLU A 43 12.40 3.60 -7.71
C GLU A 43 13.79 4.10 -8.10
N ARG A 44 14.33 3.60 -9.20
CA ARG A 44 15.66 4.03 -9.70
C ARG A 44 15.73 5.54 -9.96
N PHE A 45 14.67 6.09 -10.57
CA PHE A 45 14.60 7.51 -10.84
C PHE A 45 14.54 8.35 -9.55
N LEU A 46 13.74 7.93 -8.59
CA LEU A 46 13.60 8.62 -7.30
C LEU A 46 14.89 8.53 -6.48
N MET A 47 15.51 7.36 -6.37
CA MET A 47 16.77 7.17 -5.67
C MET A 47 17.85 8.11 -6.24
N LYS A 48 17.95 8.19 -7.56
CA LYS A 48 18.91 9.10 -8.23
C LYS A 48 18.57 10.58 -8.00
N SER A 49 17.30 10.95 -8.07
CA SER A 49 16.86 12.34 -8.00
C SER A 49 16.86 12.92 -6.58
N LEU A 50 16.70 12.06 -5.58
CA LEU A 50 16.66 12.43 -4.16
C LEU A 50 17.96 12.13 -3.42
N GLU A 51 18.95 11.55 -4.13
CA GLU A 51 20.22 11.07 -3.55
C GLU A 51 19.98 10.18 -2.32
N ALA A 52 18.97 9.30 -2.41
CA ALA A 52 18.51 8.45 -1.31
C ALA A 52 18.54 6.98 -1.74
N GLU A 53 18.76 6.09 -0.78
CA GLU A 53 18.72 4.64 -0.97
C GLU A 53 17.47 4.04 -0.33
N GLY A 54 17.10 2.82 -0.73
CA GLY A 54 16.03 2.05 -0.11
C GLY A 54 14.62 2.58 -0.37
N ILE A 55 14.42 3.33 -1.45
CA ILE A 55 13.09 3.76 -1.88
C ILE A 55 12.37 2.57 -2.52
N ASN A 56 11.21 2.22 -1.98
CA ASN A 56 10.34 1.20 -2.54
C ASN A 56 9.02 1.83 -2.98
N VAL A 57 8.54 1.40 -4.15
CA VAL A 57 7.31 1.87 -4.79
C VAL A 57 6.33 0.71 -4.90
N PHE A 58 5.08 0.94 -4.52
CA PHE A 58 3.99 -0.04 -4.58
C PHE A 58 2.85 0.54 -5.40
N ILE A 59 2.63 -0.01 -6.58
CA ILE A 59 1.59 0.44 -7.51
C ILE A 59 0.33 -0.40 -7.32
N ARG A 60 -0.82 0.27 -7.25
CA ARG A 60 -2.15 -0.37 -7.27
C ARG A 60 -3.07 0.41 -8.19
N THR A 61 -3.75 -0.31 -9.05
CA THR A 61 -4.83 0.26 -9.86
C THR A 61 -6.06 0.58 -8.99
N PRO A 62 -6.97 1.44 -9.43
CA PRO A 62 -8.23 1.69 -8.72
C PRO A 62 -9.05 0.43 -8.50
N GLN A 63 -9.04 -0.51 -9.46
CA GLN A 63 -9.73 -1.79 -9.34
C GLN A 63 -9.13 -2.67 -8.27
N GLU A 64 -7.79 -2.72 -8.16
CA GLU A 64 -7.11 -3.44 -7.07
C GLU A 64 -7.42 -2.81 -5.72
N LEU A 65 -7.42 -1.47 -5.62
CA LEU A 65 -7.80 -0.78 -4.38
C LEU A 65 -9.26 -1.03 -3.98
N LEU A 66 -10.19 -1.05 -4.95
CA LEU A 66 -11.58 -1.43 -4.71
C LEU A 66 -11.67 -2.89 -4.23
N GLY A 67 -10.91 -3.79 -4.84
CA GLY A 67 -10.79 -5.19 -4.42
C GLY A 67 -10.33 -5.32 -2.97
N ILE A 68 -9.32 -4.54 -2.57
CA ILE A 68 -8.83 -4.48 -1.19
C ILE A 68 -9.96 -4.07 -0.22
N LEU A 69 -10.74 -3.05 -0.57
CA LEU A 69 -11.84 -2.60 0.30
C LEU A 69 -12.99 -3.62 0.38
N ALA A 70 -13.24 -4.35 -0.71
CA ALA A 70 -14.32 -5.33 -0.78
C ALA A 70 -13.98 -6.68 -0.13
N SER A 71 -12.70 -7.01 0.01
CA SER A 71 -12.23 -8.35 0.38
C SER A 71 -11.69 -8.45 1.80
N VAL A 72 -12.17 -7.59 2.72
CA VAL A 72 -11.71 -7.60 4.12
C VAL A 72 -12.01 -8.95 4.79
N PRO A 73 -10.98 -9.71 5.23
CA PRO A 73 -11.17 -11.08 5.68
C PRO A 73 -11.50 -11.20 7.18
N PHE A 74 -12.02 -10.15 7.79
CA PHE A 74 -12.45 -10.11 9.20
C PHE A 74 -13.96 -10.07 9.30
N ARG A 75 -14.48 -10.41 10.48
CA ARG A 75 -15.92 -10.35 10.74
C ARG A 75 -16.40 -8.90 10.68
N PRO A 76 -17.62 -8.65 10.17
CA PRO A 76 -18.14 -7.29 10.06
C PRO A 76 -18.18 -6.53 11.40
N GLU A 77 -18.44 -7.22 12.51
CA GLU A 77 -18.45 -6.64 13.86
C GLU A 77 -17.05 -6.19 14.30
N ASP A 78 -15.99 -6.93 13.96
CA ASP A 78 -14.61 -6.52 14.25
C ASP A 78 -14.21 -5.30 13.43
N VAL A 79 -14.64 -5.21 12.18
CA VAL A 79 -14.32 -4.09 11.27
C VAL A 79 -15.08 -2.81 11.65
N ARG A 80 -16.32 -2.94 12.16
CA ARG A 80 -17.16 -1.81 12.55
C ARG A 80 -16.89 -1.30 13.96
N ASN A 81 -16.08 -2.01 14.73
CA ASN A 81 -15.70 -1.57 16.06
C ASN A 81 -14.67 -0.43 15.95
N ASP A 82 -15.07 0.78 16.34
CA ASP A 82 -14.25 2.00 16.26
C ASP A 82 -13.00 1.95 17.15
N GLU A 83 -12.95 1.05 18.13
CA GLU A 83 -11.76 0.84 18.97
C GLU A 83 -10.69 -0.01 18.23
N ASN A 84 -11.07 -0.74 17.20
CA ASN A 84 -10.15 -1.54 16.40
C ASN A 84 -9.51 -0.70 15.30
N HIS A 85 -8.25 -0.97 15.02
CA HIS A 85 -7.53 -0.36 13.92
C HIS A 85 -7.28 -1.38 12.81
N LEU A 86 -7.77 -1.09 11.62
CA LEU A 86 -7.54 -1.92 10.44
C LEU A 86 -6.49 -1.27 9.54
N PHE A 87 -5.44 -2.05 9.26
CA PHE A 87 -4.36 -1.68 8.34
C PHE A 87 -4.31 -2.67 7.18
N VAL A 88 -3.72 -2.23 6.08
CA VAL A 88 -3.35 -3.08 4.96
C VAL A 88 -1.87 -2.89 4.70
N VAL A 89 -1.15 -4.00 4.65
CA VAL A 89 0.24 -4.06 4.23
C VAL A 89 0.24 -4.44 2.76
N LEU A 90 0.82 -3.59 1.93
CA LEU A 90 0.96 -3.82 0.49
C LEU A 90 2.32 -4.42 0.22
N LEU A 91 2.35 -5.50 -0.55
CA LEU A 91 3.54 -6.19 -1.00
C LEU A 91 3.72 -5.96 -2.50
N SER A 92 4.95 -6.05 -3.00
CA SER A 92 5.25 -6.01 -4.43
C SER A 92 4.82 -7.29 -5.14
N GLU A 93 4.92 -8.43 -4.46
CA GLU A 93 4.57 -9.74 -4.95
C GLU A 93 3.87 -10.59 -3.88
N GLU A 94 3.22 -11.66 -4.31
CA GLU A 94 2.60 -12.60 -3.38
C GLU A 94 3.69 -13.37 -2.61
N PRO A 95 3.61 -13.44 -1.27
CA PRO A 95 4.61 -14.14 -0.47
C PRO A 95 4.53 -15.64 -0.70
N ASP A 96 5.66 -16.30 -0.53
CA ASP A 96 5.77 -17.75 -0.62
C ASP A 96 5.00 -18.48 0.52
N GLU A 97 4.86 -19.80 0.37
CA GLU A 97 4.15 -20.63 1.37
C GLU A 97 4.78 -20.56 2.77
N ARG A 98 6.11 -20.39 2.87
CA ARG A 98 6.82 -20.30 4.14
C ARG A 98 6.42 -19.04 4.88
N THR A 99 6.47 -17.91 4.20
CA THR A 99 6.05 -16.60 4.72
C THR A 99 4.56 -16.60 5.09
N ALA A 100 3.71 -17.18 4.23
CA ALA A 100 2.28 -17.33 4.52
C ALA A 100 2.01 -18.14 5.80
N LYS A 101 2.77 -19.21 6.04
CA LYS A 101 2.70 -20.02 7.27
C LYS A 101 3.15 -19.21 8.50
N GLN A 102 4.25 -18.45 8.38
CA GLN A 102 4.77 -17.62 9.47
C GLN A 102 3.79 -16.53 9.89
N LEU A 103 3.10 -15.91 8.93
CA LEU A 103 2.04 -14.92 9.19
C LEU A 103 0.88 -15.51 9.99
N LYS A 104 0.46 -16.75 9.69
CA LYS A 104 -0.60 -17.45 10.43
C LYS A 104 -0.24 -17.76 11.89
N ILE A 105 1.04 -18.02 12.18
CA ILE A 105 1.51 -18.35 13.52
C ILE A 105 1.61 -17.12 14.42
N ARG A 106 1.79 -15.95 13.87
CA ARG A 106 1.98 -14.68 14.61
C ARG A 106 0.66 -13.96 14.94
N ARG A 107 -0.38 -14.70 15.22
CA ARG A 107 -1.63 -14.16 15.76
C ARG A 107 -1.51 -14.01 17.28
N THR A 108 -1.83 -12.83 17.79
CA THR A 108 -1.92 -12.53 19.22
C THR A 108 -3.37 -12.14 19.57
N GLU A 109 -3.64 -11.88 20.85
CA GLU A 109 -4.95 -11.34 21.27
C GLU A 109 -5.19 -9.93 20.72
N VAL A 110 -4.12 -9.15 20.56
CA VAL A 110 -4.17 -7.76 20.07
C VAL A 110 -4.13 -7.71 18.56
N ASP A 111 -3.23 -8.45 17.94
CA ASP A 111 -2.96 -8.36 16.50
C ASP A 111 -3.38 -9.63 15.76
N GLU A 112 -4.16 -9.47 14.71
CA GLU A 112 -4.55 -10.54 13.80
C GLU A 112 -4.16 -10.17 12.37
N LEU A 113 -3.33 -11.03 11.74
CA LEU A 113 -2.86 -10.87 10.39
C LEU A 113 -3.54 -11.88 9.47
N ARG A 114 -3.99 -11.47 8.31
CA ARG A 114 -4.54 -12.34 7.27
C ARG A 114 -3.99 -11.97 5.90
N LEU A 115 -3.38 -12.94 5.25
CA LEU A 115 -2.85 -12.81 3.90
C LEU A 115 -3.96 -13.05 2.88
N SER A 116 -3.99 -12.20 1.84
CA SER A 116 -4.84 -12.36 0.66
C SER A 116 -4.10 -11.80 -0.55
N GLY A 117 -3.56 -12.68 -1.40
CA GLY A 117 -2.73 -12.29 -2.54
C GLY A 117 -1.50 -11.49 -2.12
N LYS A 118 -1.40 -10.27 -2.61
CA LYS A 118 -0.31 -9.31 -2.30
C LYS A 118 -0.61 -8.39 -1.12
N GLU A 119 -1.67 -8.64 -0.38
CA GLU A 119 -2.08 -7.83 0.75
C GLU A 119 -2.09 -8.63 2.03
N ILE A 120 -1.59 -8.02 3.11
CA ILE A 120 -1.80 -8.52 4.46
C ILE A 120 -2.74 -7.57 5.17
N TYR A 121 -3.91 -8.06 5.54
CA TYR A 121 -4.85 -7.34 6.38
C TYR A 121 -4.44 -7.52 7.83
N TRP A 122 -4.27 -6.42 8.52
CA TRP A 122 -3.86 -6.39 9.91
C TRP A 122 -4.92 -5.69 10.75
N LEU A 123 -5.62 -6.47 11.55
CA LEU A 123 -6.57 -5.99 12.55
C LEU A 123 -5.87 -5.90 13.89
N ARG A 124 -5.85 -4.69 14.46
CA ARG A 124 -5.31 -4.44 15.79
C ARG A 124 -6.42 -4.02 16.73
N ARG A 125 -6.56 -4.77 17.83
CA ARG A 125 -7.53 -4.54 18.90
C ARG A 125 -6.93 -3.66 19.98
N PRO A 126 -7.76 -2.91 20.75
CA PRO A 126 -7.26 -2.13 21.89
C PRO A 126 -6.63 -3.06 22.92
N SER A 127 -5.58 -2.56 23.57
CA SER A 127 -4.92 -3.24 24.67
C SER A 127 -4.62 -2.26 25.79
N ARG A 128 -4.74 -2.70 27.04
CA ARG A 128 -4.31 -1.92 28.22
C ARG A 128 -2.78 -1.89 28.35
N GLU A 129 -2.10 -2.85 27.78
CA GLU A 129 -0.65 -2.94 27.74
C GLU A 129 -0.10 -2.30 26.47
N GLN A 130 1.10 -1.75 26.54
CA GLN A 130 1.81 -1.26 25.37
C GLN A 130 2.38 -2.44 24.59
N VAL A 131 1.55 -3.03 23.73
CA VAL A 131 2.00 -4.11 22.83
C VAL A 131 2.63 -3.47 21.59
N PRO A 132 3.92 -3.75 21.30
CA PRO A 132 4.54 -3.24 20.08
C PRO A 132 3.86 -3.82 18.83
N PRO A 133 3.83 -3.08 17.71
CA PRO A 133 3.31 -3.62 16.47
C PRO A 133 4.17 -4.82 16.00
N PRO A 134 3.58 -5.78 15.24
CA PRO A 134 4.34 -6.90 14.72
C PRO A 134 5.46 -6.42 13.80
N LEU A 135 6.67 -6.94 14.02
CA LEU A 135 7.83 -6.63 13.17
C LEU A 135 7.70 -7.40 11.85
N LEU A 136 6.98 -6.82 10.90
CA LEU A 136 6.79 -7.43 9.58
C LEU A 136 8.10 -7.67 8.83
N SER A 137 9.12 -6.83 9.06
CA SER A 137 10.46 -7.00 8.48
C SER A 137 11.20 -8.27 8.94
N GLU A 138 10.77 -8.90 10.02
CA GLU A 138 11.32 -10.21 10.45
C GLU A 138 10.63 -11.39 9.76
N ILE A 139 9.48 -11.17 9.13
CA ILE A 139 8.66 -12.19 8.48
C ILE A 139 8.79 -12.10 6.98
N LEU A 140 8.84 -10.87 6.47
CA LEU A 140 8.84 -10.58 5.04
C LEU A 140 10.28 -10.41 4.56
N ASP A 141 10.68 -11.24 3.63
CA ASP A 141 11.96 -11.11 2.92
C ASP A 141 11.92 -10.01 1.82
N ALA A 142 10.74 -9.43 1.58
CA ALA A 142 10.48 -8.41 0.57
C ALA A 142 10.06 -7.08 1.19
N PRO A 143 10.26 -5.95 0.48
CA PRO A 143 9.74 -4.66 0.89
C PRO A 143 8.22 -4.67 1.05
N ALA A 144 7.74 -3.92 2.05
CA ALA A 144 6.32 -3.78 2.34
C ALA A 144 6.00 -2.36 2.79
N THR A 145 4.77 -1.91 2.57
CA THR A 145 4.30 -0.64 3.10
C THR A 145 2.96 -0.80 3.80
N VAL A 146 2.80 -0.10 4.92
CA VAL A 146 1.57 -0.16 5.74
C VAL A 146 0.73 1.08 5.49
N ARG A 147 -0.57 0.87 5.27
CA ARG A 147 -1.57 1.95 5.19
C ARG A 147 -2.75 1.62 6.09
N SER A 148 -3.32 2.64 6.75
CA SER A 148 -4.61 2.44 7.39
C SER A 148 -5.67 2.18 6.31
N PHE A 149 -6.64 1.32 6.63
CA PHE A 149 -7.76 1.02 5.74
C PHE A 149 -8.52 2.29 5.35
N HIS A 150 -8.65 3.23 6.29
CA HIS A 150 -9.24 4.53 6.04
C HIS A 150 -8.46 5.35 4.97
N THR A 151 -7.13 5.28 4.99
CA THR A 151 -6.31 5.94 3.94
C THR A 151 -6.61 5.36 2.56
N ILE A 152 -6.70 4.03 2.44
CA ILE A 152 -7.04 3.37 1.18
C ILE A 152 -8.44 3.78 0.71
N ALA A 153 -9.43 3.78 1.61
CA ALA A 153 -10.79 4.20 1.29
C ALA A 153 -10.84 5.65 0.78
N ARG A 154 -10.08 6.56 1.37
CA ARG A 154 -9.99 7.95 0.90
C ARG A 154 -9.32 8.08 -0.46
N ILE A 155 -8.29 7.27 -0.75
CA ILE A 155 -7.65 7.25 -2.08
C ILE A 155 -8.65 6.75 -3.12
N VAL A 156 -9.38 5.66 -2.85
CA VAL A 156 -10.42 5.14 -3.74
C VAL A 156 -11.48 6.20 -4.00
N ALA A 157 -12.01 6.85 -2.96
CA ALA A 157 -13.01 7.91 -3.12
C ALA A 157 -12.52 9.07 -4.00
N LYS A 158 -11.21 9.36 -3.96
CA LYS A 158 -10.58 10.37 -4.81
C LYS A 158 -10.48 9.93 -6.27
N CYS A 159 -10.21 8.63 -6.51
CA CYS A 159 -10.05 8.07 -7.86
C CYS A 159 -11.38 7.67 -8.53
N THR A 160 -12.48 7.52 -7.76
CA THR A 160 -13.78 7.04 -8.27
C THR A 160 -14.36 7.90 -9.42
N PRO A 161 -14.26 9.24 -9.45
CA PRO A 161 -14.74 10.03 -10.57
C PRO A 161 -14.08 9.68 -11.91
N GLN A 162 -12.87 9.14 -11.87
CA GLN A 162 -12.06 8.83 -13.04
C GLN A 162 -12.26 7.38 -13.54
N ILE A 163 -12.84 6.50 -12.72
CA ILE A 163 -13.19 5.12 -13.12
C ILE A 163 -14.38 5.11 -14.11
N ALA A 164 -15.18 6.17 -14.12
CA ALA A 164 -16.34 6.30 -14.98
C ALA A 164 -16.01 6.77 -16.42
N ASP A 165 -14.78 7.21 -16.67
CA ASP A 165 -14.31 7.66 -17.98
C ASP A 165 -13.36 6.60 -18.56
N ASP A 166 -13.81 5.96 -19.63
CA ASP A 166 -13.18 4.75 -20.19
C ASP A 166 -11.68 4.93 -20.51
N GLY A 167 -10.82 4.16 -19.84
CA GLY A 167 -9.61 3.64 -20.45
C GLY A 167 -8.25 4.07 -19.93
N ALA A 168 -8.09 4.89 -18.90
CA ALA A 168 -6.77 5.17 -18.33
C ALA A 168 -6.54 4.38 -17.03
N PRO A 169 -5.46 3.60 -16.90
CA PRO A 169 -5.11 2.98 -15.63
C PRO A 169 -4.66 4.07 -14.66
N LEU A 170 -5.43 4.20 -13.61
CA LEU A 170 -5.20 5.15 -12.56
C LEU A 170 -4.57 4.50 -11.37
N GLY A 171 -3.74 5.26 -10.74
CA GLY A 171 -3.62 5.31 -9.35
C GLY A 171 -2.60 4.48 -8.64
N ILE A 172 -1.99 5.11 -7.67
CA ILE A 172 -0.82 4.51 -7.06
C ILE A 172 -0.67 4.95 -5.63
N ILE A 173 -0.39 3.97 -4.79
CA ILE A 173 0.12 4.20 -3.46
C ILE A 173 1.63 4.00 -3.50
N GLN A 174 2.37 5.06 -3.22
CA GLN A 174 3.81 4.99 -3.05
C GLN A 174 4.18 5.16 -1.59
N SER A 175 5.11 4.34 -1.11
CA SER A 175 5.82 4.56 0.13
C SER A 175 7.28 4.85 -0.17
N VAL A 176 7.74 6.02 0.23
CA VAL A 176 9.17 6.31 0.34
C VAL A 176 9.57 5.94 1.76
N GLN A 177 10.10 4.76 1.95
CA GLN A 177 10.77 4.38 3.19
C GLN A 177 12.27 4.42 2.92
N SER A 178 12.95 5.45 3.42
CA SER A 178 14.38 5.34 3.67
C SER A 178 14.57 4.40 4.85
N ARG A 179 15.31 3.31 4.66
CA ARG A 179 15.82 2.54 5.80
C ARG A 179 16.75 3.45 6.60
N PRO A 180 16.67 3.43 7.94
CA PRO A 180 17.65 4.08 8.79
C PRO A 180 19.05 3.50 8.60
#